data_543552608aeb6ff06a58a46053d48ce8
#
_entry.id   543552608aeb6ff06a58a46053d48ce8
#
_cell.length_a   1.000
_cell.length_b   1.000
_cell.length_c   1.000
_cell.angle_alpha   90.00
_cell.angle_beta   90.00
_cell.angle_gamma   90.00
#
_symmetry.space_group_name_H-M   'P 1'
#
loop_
_entity.id
_entity.type
_entity.pdbx_description
1 polymer ?
#
loop_
_entity_poly.entity_id
_entity_poly.type
_entity_poly.pdbx_seq_one_letter_code
_entity_poly.pdbx_strand_id
1 'polypeptide(L)'
;MKNNNWAKTILYVHKYLERITEGIDKLVEREAMNSYYFSSTRENDVTKVANKIIELTERKKRLINLKVLTENCLKDIDNLQARILIGKYINEEPCDVLAQRLNLAERTFFRRLGQAEESFSKALCRYGFSDEKMSSYLKGENWIFDVYENFMGEEKQLA
;
A
#
# COMPACT_ATOMS: atom_id res chain seq x y z
N MET A 1 -12.99 -19.28 -4.13
CA MET A 1 -11.71 -18.88 -3.52
C MET A 1 -11.68 -17.39 -3.32
N LYS A 2 -11.39 -16.96 -2.11
CA LYS A 2 -11.17 -15.55 -1.84
C LYS A 2 -9.94 -15.07 -2.58
N ASN A 3 -10.14 -14.03 -3.33
CA ASN A 3 -9.11 -13.37 -4.08
C ASN A 3 -8.37 -12.42 -3.13
N ASN A 4 -7.11 -12.70 -2.81
CA ASN A 4 -6.32 -11.90 -1.88
C ASN A 4 -5.55 -10.76 -2.58
N ASN A 5 -6.09 -10.25 -3.68
CA ASN A 5 -5.39 -9.26 -4.51
C ASN A 5 -5.14 -7.94 -3.78
N TRP A 6 -6.06 -7.50 -2.93
CA TRP A 6 -5.82 -6.31 -2.13
C TRP A 6 -4.71 -6.53 -1.10
N ALA A 7 -4.69 -7.71 -0.45
CA ALA A 7 -3.62 -8.05 0.48
C ALA A 7 -2.25 -8.00 -0.21
N LYS A 8 -2.13 -8.64 -1.38
CA LYS A 8 -0.91 -8.63 -2.19
C LYS A 8 -0.52 -7.22 -2.61
N THR A 9 -1.49 -6.42 -3.07
CA THR A 9 -1.28 -5.05 -3.52
C THR A 9 -0.74 -4.17 -2.41
N ILE A 10 -1.36 -4.21 -1.23
CA ILE A 10 -0.97 -3.41 -0.08
C ILE A 10 0.42 -3.77 0.40
N LEU A 11 0.74 -5.05 0.46
CA LEU A 11 2.08 -5.51 0.83
C LEU A 11 3.12 -5.04 -0.18
N TYR A 12 2.81 -5.12 -1.47
CA TYR A 12 3.73 -4.71 -2.53
C TYR A 12 4.01 -3.21 -2.50
N VAL A 13 2.97 -2.38 -2.29
CA VAL A 13 3.14 -0.91 -2.34
C VAL A 13 3.74 -0.34 -1.05
N HIS A 14 3.79 -1.11 0.03
CA HIS A 14 4.27 -0.66 1.34
C HIS A 14 5.63 0.04 1.27
N LYS A 15 6.58 -0.53 0.55
CA LYS A 15 7.93 0.02 0.43
C LYS A 15 7.99 1.38 -0.28
N TYR A 16 6.98 1.70 -1.09
CA TYR A 16 6.92 2.96 -1.83
C TYR A 16 6.23 4.09 -1.06
N LEU A 17 5.48 3.75 -0.01
CA LEU A 17 4.63 4.72 0.71
C LEU A 17 5.44 5.84 1.35
N GLU A 18 6.55 5.52 1.99
CA GLU A 18 7.40 6.52 2.63
C GLU A 18 7.95 7.52 1.61
N ARG A 19 8.47 7.02 0.50
CA ARG A 19 9.01 7.86 -0.57
C ARG A 19 7.95 8.78 -1.17
N ILE A 20 6.74 8.28 -1.37
CA ILE A 20 5.64 9.06 -1.93
C ILE A 20 5.17 10.12 -0.94
N THR A 21 5.07 9.80 0.35
CA THR A 21 4.69 10.78 1.38
C THR A 21 5.75 11.88 1.52
N GLU A 22 7.02 11.55 1.41
CA GLU A 22 8.10 12.55 1.35
C GLU A 22 7.98 13.45 0.12
N GLY A 23 7.62 12.87 -1.03
CA GLY A 23 7.35 13.62 -2.25
C GLY A 23 6.18 14.58 -2.10
N ILE A 24 5.13 14.16 -1.39
CA ILE A 24 3.98 15.02 -1.09
C ILE A 24 4.41 16.20 -0.23
N ASP A 25 5.25 16.00 0.79
CA ASP A 25 5.78 17.07 1.61
C ASP A 25 6.49 18.13 0.78
N LYS A 26 7.29 17.72 -0.20
CA LYS A 26 7.98 18.64 -1.12
C LYS A 26 7.00 19.41 -1.99
N LEU A 27 5.92 18.76 -2.44
CA LEU A 27 4.86 19.42 -3.21
C LEU A 27 4.13 20.46 -2.36
N VAL A 28 3.84 20.17 -1.10
CA VAL A 28 3.21 21.11 -0.17
C VAL A 28 4.11 22.32 0.05
N GLU A 29 5.40 22.11 0.27
CA GLU A 29 6.38 23.20 0.42
C GLU A 29 6.42 24.07 -0.83
N ARG A 30 6.43 23.47 -2.01
CA ARG A 30 6.44 24.19 -3.29
C ARG A 30 5.18 25.06 -3.45
N GLU A 31 4.01 24.51 -3.17
CA GLU A 31 2.75 25.25 -3.26
C GLU A 31 2.73 26.42 -2.25
N ALA A 32 3.21 26.21 -1.04
CA ALA A 32 3.31 27.25 -0.03
C ALA A 32 4.26 28.38 -0.45
N MET A 33 5.41 28.02 -1.03
CA MET A 33 6.39 28.99 -1.53
C MET A 33 5.82 29.79 -2.72
N ASN A 34 5.16 29.12 -3.66
CA ASN A 34 4.50 29.79 -4.79
C ASN A 34 3.43 30.77 -4.31
N SER A 35 2.65 30.38 -3.30
CA SER A 35 1.66 31.27 -2.67
C SER A 35 2.32 32.54 -2.11
N TYR A 36 3.45 32.39 -1.43
CA TYR A 36 4.18 33.50 -0.85
C TYR A 36 4.66 34.52 -1.93
N TYR A 37 5.21 34.01 -3.03
CA TYR A 37 5.73 34.86 -4.12
C TYR A 37 4.64 35.49 -4.98
N PHE A 38 3.48 34.86 -5.12
CA PHE A 38 2.41 35.29 -6.02
C PHE A 38 1.17 35.82 -5.28
N SER A 39 1.21 35.93 -3.94
CA SER A 39 0.06 36.32 -3.11
C SER A 39 -0.43 37.76 -3.33
N SER A 40 0.35 38.61 -4.01
CA SER A 40 -0.02 40.01 -4.26
C SER A 40 -1.06 40.19 -5.38
N THR A 41 -1.46 39.14 -6.08
CA THR A 41 -2.13 39.32 -7.36
C THR A 41 -3.61 38.93 -7.42
N ARG A 42 -4.13 37.97 -6.63
CA ARG A 42 -5.59 37.62 -6.65
C ARG A 42 -5.99 36.76 -5.45
N GLU A 43 -7.14 37.08 -4.82
CA GLU A 43 -7.77 36.26 -3.76
C GLU A 43 -8.09 34.82 -4.21
N ASN A 44 -8.51 34.63 -5.49
CA ASN A 44 -8.82 33.33 -6.05
C ASN A 44 -7.62 32.39 -6.10
N ASP A 45 -6.42 32.91 -6.30
CA ASP A 45 -5.19 32.12 -6.36
C ASP A 45 -4.80 31.59 -4.98
N VAL A 46 -5.04 32.38 -3.93
CA VAL A 46 -4.82 31.96 -2.53
C VAL A 46 -5.75 30.81 -2.15
N THR A 47 -7.03 30.90 -2.53
CA THR A 47 -8.02 29.84 -2.27
C THR A 47 -7.64 28.54 -2.98
N LYS A 48 -7.25 28.63 -4.24
CA LYS A 48 -6.81 27.46 -5.03
C LYS A 48 -5.59 26.79 -4.41
N VAL A 49 -4.59 27.57 -3.99
CA VAL A 49 -3.38 27.07 -3.33
C VAL A 49 -3.74 26.39 -2.00
N ALA A 50 -4.58 27.03 -1.19
CA ALA A 50 -5.02 26.46 0.08
C ALA A 50 -5.74 25.13 -0.12
N ASN A 51 -6.66 25.04 -1.10
CA ASN A 51 -7.36 23.80 -1.42
C ASN A 51 -6.40 22.72 -1.89
N LYS A 52 -5.41 23.04 -2.69
CA LYS A 52 -4.42 22.07 -3.16
C LYS A 52 -3.57 21.54 -2.01
N ILE A 53 -3.16 22.40 -1.08
CA ILE A 53 -2.41 21.99 0.12
C ILE A 53 -3.28 21.04 0.98
N ILE A 54 -4.56 21.35 1.15
CA ILE A 54 -5.51 20.50 1.88
C ILE A 54 -5.62 19.12 1.22
N GLU A 55 -5.80 19.08 -0.09
CA GLU A 55 -5.87 17.81 -0.85
C GLU A 55 -4.61 16.98 -0.69
N LEU A 56 -3.44 17.59 -0.82
CA LEU A 56 -2.16 16.91 -0.65
C LEU A 56 -1.97 16.39 0.77
N THR A 57 -2.36 17.17 1.77
CA THR A 57 -2.28 16.80 3.19
C THR A 57 -3.20 15.61 3.49
N GLU A 58 -4.43 15.62 2.98
CA GLU A 58 -5.37 14.52 3.12
C GLU A 58 -4.85 13.25 2.42
N ARG A 59 -4.26 13.39 1.24
CA ARG A 59 -3.63 12.28 0.53
C ARG A 59 -2.50 11.67 1.34
N LYS A 60 -1.60 12.51 1.86
CA LYS A 60 -0.50 12.07 2.71
C LYS A 60 -1.00 11.27 3.92
N LYS A 61 -2.04 11.79 4.58
CA LYS A 61 -2.65 11.14 5.74
C LYS A 61 -3.18 9.74 5.40
N ARG A 62 -3.87 9.60 4.25
CA ARG A 62 -4.35 8.29 3.81
C ARG A 62 -3.21 7.30 3.58
N LEU A 63 -2.13 7.74 2.95
CA LEU A 63 -0.99 6.86 2.66
C LEU A 63 -0.22 6.49 3.93
N ILE A 64 -0.06 7.39 4.88
CA ILE A 64 0.53 7.09 6.19
C ILE A 64 -0.35 6.10 6.95
N ASN A 65 -1.66 6.30 6.94
CA ASN A 65 -2.59 5.37 7.58
C ASN A 65 -2.50 3.98 6.95
N LEU A 66 -2.35 3.91 5.64
CA LEU A 66 -2.16 2.63 4.93
C LEU A 66 -0.87 1.94 5.38
N LYS A 67 0.22 2.68 5.53
CA LYS A 67 1.49 2.15 6.02
C LYS A 67 1.34 1.58 7.43
N VAL A 68 0.74 2.34 8.34
CA VAL A 68 0.50 1.90 9.72
C VAL A 68 -0.43 0.68 9.77
N LEU A 69 -1.49 0.68 8.97
CA LEU A 69 -2.40 -0.45 8.86
C LEU A 69 -1.66 -1.73 8.43
N THR A 70 -0.81 -1.62 7.41
CA THR A 70 -0.01 -2.75 6.93
C THR A 70 0.89 -3.30 8.02
N GLU A 71 1.60 -2.43 8.72
CA GLU A 71 2.48 -2.83 9.82
C GLU A 71 1.72 -3.48 10.97
N ASN A 72 0.55 -2.96 11.33
CA ASN A 72 -0.28 -3.53 12.38
C ASN A 72 -0.83 -4.90 11.98
N CYS A 73 -1.27 -5.07 10.73
CA CYS A 73 -1.73 -6.36 10.24
C CYS A 73 -0.61 -7.40 10.25
N LEU A 74 0.62 -7.01 9.89
CA LEU A 74 1.78 -7.90 9.94
C LEU A 74 2.12 -8.33 11.37
N LYS A 75 1.90 -7.47 12.35
CA LYS A 75 2.10 -7.81 13.78
C LYS A 75 1.02 -8.74 14.32
N ASP A 76 -0.19 -8.68 13.77
CA ASP A 76 -1.34 -9.44 14.26
C ASP A 76 -1.39 -10.87 13.72
N ILE A 77 -0.65 -11.18 12.66
CA ILE A 77 -0.59 -12.54 12.10
C ILE A 77 0.58 -13.33 12.71
N ASP A 78 0.60 -14.65 12.46
CA ASP A 78 1.67 -15.53 12.90
C ASP A 78 3.04 -15.03 12.40
N ASN A 79 4.06 -15.17 13.27
CA ASN A 79 5.42 -14.68 12.97
C ASN A 79 6.00 -15.28 11.70
N LEU A 80 5.83 -16.57 11.45
CA LEU A 80 6.30 -17.21 10.23
C LEU A 80 5.58 -16.64 9.00
N GLN A 81 4.26 -16.46 9.10
CA GLN A 81 3.46 -15.86 8.03
C GLN A 81 3.94 -14.43 7.72
N ALA A 82 4.17 -13.63 8.74
CA ALA A 82 4.69 -12.26 8.55
C ALA A 82 6.05 -12.27 7.85
N ARG A 83 6.94 -13.17 8.25
CA ARG A 83 8.28 -13.29 7.63
C ARG A 83 8.19 -13.70 6.17
N ILE A 84 7.29 -14.59 5.82
CA ILE A 84 7.05 -14.99 4.42
C ILE A 84 6.57 -13.80 3.59
N LEU A 85 5.59 -13.04 4.10
CA LEU A 85 5.03 -11.89 3.38
C LEU A 85 6.06 -10.76 3.24
N ILE A 86 6.80 -10.47 4.28
CA ILE A 86 7.85 -9.44 4.24
C ILE A 86 8.93 -9.85 3.25
N GLY A 87 9.37 -11.09 3.29
CA GLY A 87 10.40 -11.57 2.37
C GLY A 87 9.96 -11.51 0.92
N LYS A 88 8.73 -11.93 0.62
CA LYS A 88 8.27 -11.99 -0.76
C LYS A 88 7.90 -10.61 -1.32
N TYR A 89 7.08 -9.83 -0.60
CA TYR A 89 6.47 -8.61 -1.14
C TYR A 89 7.27 -7.35 -0.85
N ILE A 90 7.85 -7.24 0.33
CA ILE A 90 8.57 -6.04 0.75
C ILE A 90 10.03 -6.12 0.32
N ASN A 91 10.70 -7.23 0.61
CA ASN A 91 12.11 -7.43 0.25
C ASN A 91 12.31 -8.00 -1.16
N GLU A 92 11.24 -8.44 -1.80
CA GLU A 92 11.25 -9.03 -3.15
C GLU A 92 12.26 -10.17 -3.31
N GLU A 93 12.42 -11.00 -2.27
CA GLU A 93 13.25 -12.18 -2.34
C GLU A 93 12.65 -13.21 -3.29
N PRO A 94 13.46 -13.88 -4.15
CA PRO A 94 12.97 -15.01 -4.92
C PRO A 94 12.38 -16.10 -4.01
N CYS A 95 11.31 -16.74 -4.43
CA CYS A 95 10.60 -17.72 -3.59
C CYS A 95 11.48 -18.91 -3.19
N ASP A 96 12.34 -19.39 -4.10
CA ASP A 96 13.28 -20.48 -3.83
C ASP A 96 14.30 -20.10 -2.75
N VAL A 97 14.86 -18.89 -2.83
CA VAL A 97 15.81 -18.35 -1.85
C VAL A 97 15.14 -18.18 -0.49
N LEU A 98 13.94 -17.60 -0.48
CA LEU A 98 13.18 -17.38 0.75
C LEU A 98 12.78 -18.69 1.42
N ALA A 99 12.35 -19.69 0.65
CA ALA A 99 12.01 -21.01 1.16
C ALA A 99 13.23 -21.69 1.81
N GLN A 100 14.39 -21.61 1.19
CA GLN A 100 15.65 -22.14 1.75
C GLN A 100 16.03 -21.42 3.04
N ARG A 101 15.94 -20.10 3.06
CA ARG A 101 16.27 -19.30 4.24
C ARG A 101 15.36 -19.64 5.44
N LEU A 102 14.12 -19.99 5.18
CA LEU A 102 13.14 -20.36 6.21
C LEU A 102 13.12 -21.87 6.49
N ASN A 103 13.97 -22.64 5.85
CA ASN A 103 14.04 -24.11 5.99
C ASN A 103 12.72 -24.80 5.63
N LEU A 104 12.05 -24.33 4.58
CA LEU A 104 10.80 -24.90 4.09
C LEU A 104 10.99 -25.56 2.75
N ALA A 105 10.38 -26.74 2.57
CA ALA A 105 10.27 -27.35 1.25
C ALA A 105 9.39 -26.46 0.35
N GLU A 106 9.67 -26.44 -0.95
CA GLU A 106 9.00 -25.58 -1.92
C GLU A 106 7.45 -25.69 -1.83
N ARG A 107 6.94 -26.90 -1.81
CA ARG A 107 5.50 -27.15 -1.71
C ARG A 107 4.91 -26.60 -0.40
N THR A 108 5.61 -26.80 0.71
CA THR A 108 5.21 -26.27 2.02
C THR A 108 5.25 -24.75 2.02
N PHE A 109 6.29 -24.17 1.41
CA PHE A 109 6.41 -22.71 1.30
C PHE A 109 5.20 -22.10 0.58
N PHE A 110 4.82 -22.61 -0.59
CA PHE A 110 3.68 -22.06 -1.35
C PHE A 110 2.35 -22.23 -0.61
N ARG A 111 2.18 -23.34 0.10
CA ARG A 111 1.00 -23.53 0.95
C ARG A 111 0.96 -22.50 2.08
N ARG A 112 2.09 -22.29 2.75
CA ARG A 112 2.22 -21.32 3.83
C ARG A 112 2.04 -19.88 3.34
N LEU A 113 2.53 -19.59 2.14
CA LEU A 113 2.34 -18.30 1.51
C LEU A 113 0.87 -17.99 1.29
N GLY A 114 0.10 -18.93 0.74
CA GLY A 114 -1.35 -18.76 0.55
C GLY A 114 -2.07 -18.53 1.88
N GLN A 115 -1.70 -19.29 2.91
CA GLN A 115 -2.26 -19.11 4.26
C GLN A 115 -1.90 -17.73 4.84
N ALA A 116 -0.69 -17.27 4.63
CA ALA A 116 -0.23 -15.96 5.09
C ALA A 116 -1.00 -14.82 4.42
N GLU A 117 -1.20 -14.90 3.12
CA GLU A 117 -1.99 -13.92 2.35
C GLU A 117 -3.43 -13.87 2.86
N GLU A 118 -4.03 -15.02 3.12
CA GLU A 118 -5.38 -15.09 3.68
C GLU A 118 -5.45 -14.50 5.09
N SER A 119 -4.49 -14.83 5.95
CA SER A 119 -4.41 -14.28 7.32
C SER A 119 -4.28 -12.76 7.29
N PHE A 120 -3.46 -12.23 6.40
CA PHE A 120 -3.30 -10.79 6.23
C PHE A 120 -4.60 -10.13 5.74
N SER A 121 -5.27 -10.76 4.78
CA SER A 121 -6.57 -10.28 4.29
C SER A 121 -7.62 -10.24 5.40
N LYS A 122 -7.66 -11.27 6.24
CA LYS A 122 -8.55 -11.31 7.41
C LYS A 122 -8.21 -10.22 8.42
N ALA A 123 -6.92 -9.95 8.64
CA ALA A 123 -6.47 -8.86 9.51
C ALA A 123 -6.93 -7.51 8.99
N LEU A 124 -6.83 -7.26 7.68
CA LEU A 124 -7.35 -6.03 7.06
C LEU A 124 -8.85 -5.89 7.32
N CYS A 125 -9.62 -6.96 7.18
CA CYS A 125 -11.05 -6.95 7.44
C CYS A 125 -11.37 -6.63 8.91
N ARG A 126 -10.57 -7.14 9.86
CA ARG A 126 -10.74 -6.84 11.29
C ARG A 126 -10.56 -5.34 11.58
N TYR A 127 -9.70 -4.66 10.84
CA TYR A 127 -9.53 -3.21 10.94
C TYR A 127 -10.58 -2.43 10.13
N GLY A 128 -11.57 -3.11 9.57
CA GLY A 128 -12.66 -2.49 8.84
C GLY A 128 -12.41 -2.29 7.35
N PHE A 129 -11.34 -2.84 6.80
CA PHE A 129 -11.00 -2.70 5.39
C PHE A 129 -11.36 -3.95 4.60
N SER A 130 -12.62 -4.06 4.21
CA SER A 130 -13.05 -5.00 3.17
C SER A 130 -12.51 -4.55 1.81
N ASP A 131 -12.62 -5.42 0.80
CA ASP A 131 -12.18 -5.08 -0.56
C ASP A 131 -12.87 -3.81 -1.08
N GLU A 132 -14.17 -3.69 -0.85
CA GLU A 132 -14.95 -2.52 -1.25
C GLU A 132 -14.49 -1.25 -0.53
N LYS A 133 -14.26 -1.33 0.77
CA LYS A 133 -13.81 -0.19 1.55
C LYS A 133 -12.39 0.22 1.15
N MET A 134 -11.51 -0.74 0.89
CA MET A 134 -10.15 -0.46 0.43
C MET A 134 -10.17 0.26 -0.92
N SER A 135 -10.97 -0.23 -1.85
CA SER A 135 -11.15 0.39 -3.16
C SER A 135 -11.65 1.84 -3.04
N SER A 136 -12.60 2.09 -2.17
CA SER A 136 -13.13 3.43 -1.90
C SER A 136 -12.09 4.34 -1.23
N TYR A 137 -11.38 3.80 -0.24
CA TYR A 137 -10.39 4.55 0.54
C TYR A 137 -9.21 5.01 -0.30
N LEU A 138 -8.78 4.18 -1.27
CA LEU A 138 -7.63 4.47 -2.12
C LEU A 138 -8.03 5.09 -3.47
N LYS A 139 -9.29 5.50 -3.62
CA LYS A 139 -9.75 6.14 -4.84
C LYS A 139 -8.88 7.35 -5.18
N GLY A 140 -8.43 7.41 -6.42
CA GLY A 140 -7.51 8.46 -6.88
C GLY A 140 -6.03 8.06 -6.88
N GLU A 141 -5.67 6.99 -6.19
CA GLU A 141 -4.30 6.45 -6.20
C GLU A 141 -4.13 5.47 -7.36
N ASN A 142 -4.06 5.99 -8.58
CA ASN A 142 -4.05 5.17 -9.80
C ASN A 142 -2.89 4.18 -9.84
N TRP A 143 -1.72 4.55 -9.29
CA TRP A 143 -0.54 3.67 -9.25
C TRP A 143 -0.79 2.41 -8.40
N ILE A 144 -1.59 2.52 -7.34
CA ILE A 144 -1.97 1.37 -6.50
C ILE A 144 -2.96 0.48 -7.26
N PHE A 145 -3.93 1.07 -7.97
CA PHE A 145 -4.88 0.31 -8.78
C PHE A 145 -4.19 -0.41 -9.94
N ASP A 146 -3.15 0.17 -10.52
CA ASP A 146 -2.35 -0.50 -11.55
C ASP A 146 -1.70 -1.77 -11.00
N VAL A 147 -1.16 -1.73 -9.79
CA VAL A 147 -0.61 -2.91 -9.12
C VAL A 147 -1.70 -3.94 -8.87
N TYR A 148 -2.86 -3.51 -8.39
CA TYR A 148 -4.01 -4.39 -8.15
C TYR A 148 -4.44 -5.11 -9.44
N GLU A 149 -4.54 -4.39 -10.54
CA GLU A 149 -4.92 -4.96 -11.83
C GLU A 149 -3.88 -5.95 -12.35
N ASN A 150 -2.59 -5.68 -12.10
CA ASN A 150 -1.53 -6.63 -12.45
C ASN A 150 -1.69 -7.96 -11.71
N PHE A 151 -1.99 -7.94 -10.42
CA PHE A 151 -2.26 -9.17 -9.67
C PHE A 151 -3.52 -9.88 -10.17
N MET A 152 -4.56 -9.15 -10.52
CA MET A 152 -5.76 -9.74 -11.14
C MET A 152 -5.46 -10.38 -12.49
N GLY A 153 -4.62 -9.77 -13.30
CA GLY A 153 -4.20 -10.28 -14.61
C GLY A 153 -3.42 -11.59 -14.48
N GLU A 154 -2.52 -11.68 -13.51
CA GLU A 154 -1.76 -12.90 -13.22
C GLU A 154 -2.68 -14.07 -12.85
N GLU A 155 -3.69 -13.83 -12.03
CA GLU A 155 -4.68 -14.88 -11.69
C GLU A 155 -5.45 -15.38 -12.90
N LYS A 156 -5.87 -14.49 -13.80
CA LYS A 156 -6.58 -14.86 -15.01
C LYS A 156 -5.72 -15.71 -15.96
N GLN A 157 -4.41 -15.50 -15.95
CA GLN A 157 -3.47 -16.27 -16.76
C GLN A 157 -3.24 -17.68 -16.19
N LEU A 158 -3.33 -17.84 -14.85
CA LEU A 158 -3.14 -19.12 -14.17
C LEU A 158 -4.42 -19.97 -14.14
N ALA A 159 -5.54 -19.37 -14.43
CA ALA A 159 -6.81 -20.09 -14.58
C ALA A 159 -7.00 -20.53 -16.01
#